data_84b0f0a3581da0cc8825fa8e64f6f65e
#
_entry.id   84b0f0a3581da0cc8825fa8e64f6f65e
#
_cell.length_a   1.000
_cell.length_b   1.000
_cell.length_c   1.000
_cell.angle_alpha   90.00
_cell.angle_beta   90.00
_cell.angle_gamma   90.00
#
_symmetry.space_group_name_H-M   'P 1'
#
loop_
_entity.id
_entity.type
_entity.pdbx_description
1 polymer ?
#
loop_
_entity_poly.entity_id
_entity_poly.type
_entity_poly.pdbx_seq_one_letter_code
_entity_poly.pdbx_strand_id
1 'polypeptide(L)'
;EAEPPNDFGKSPLARITDLASGLLSTVKADEDEDENEQGGKLRSAAVILSDGLHNKGSSPFETAKLMAGRDIPIHTIGFGSKKAPPDVAVLDVATPPMILKTDRAHGSITLKDNLDLGADFRIVVEDEQGNEVWDDNLTGINANRRRIDFDFPIEEMVEERILALGLDNSVEVNSVPMRFKARIEPVEGETRSDNNLKSFYFDAITKKNSVLIIDGRPRWET
;
A
#
# COMPACT_ATOMS: atom_id res chain seq x y z
N GLU A 1 -4.20 -5.82 -45.37
CA GLU A 1 -3.79 -5.68 -43.94
C GLU A 1 -3.29 -7.03 -43.49
N ALA A 2 -1.97 -7.21 -43.40
CA ALA A 2 -1.39 -8.47 -42.92
C ALA A 2 -1.52 -8.49 -41.41
N GLU A 3 -2.19 -9.50 -40.85
CA GLU A 3 -2.15 -9.77 -39.41
C GLU A 3 -0.68 -9.84 -38.93
N PRO A 4 -0.32 -9.17 -37.85
CA PRO A 4 1.01 -9.33 -37.29
C PRO A 4 1.21 -10.79 -36.86
N PRO A 5 2.42 -11.33 -37.04
CA PRO A 5 2.68 -12.73 -36.75
C PRO A 5 2.35 -13.03 -35.28
N ASN A 6 1.46 -14.00 -35.08
CA ASN A 6 0.95 -14.42 -33.76
C ASN A 6 2.00 -15.09 -32.85
N ASP A 7 3.28 -14.91 -33.13
CA ASP A 7 4.38 -15.60 -32.45
C ASP A 7 4.97 -14.85 -31.25
N PHE A 8 4.45 -13.63 -30.95
CA PHE A 8 4.82 -12.91 -29.72
C PHE A 8 4.49 -13.67 -28.42
N GLY A 9 3.60 -14.66 -28.51
CA GLY A 9 3.24 -15.50 -27.36
C GLY A 9 4.30 -16.52 -26.94
N LYS A 10 5.27 -16.82 -27.81
CA LYS A 10 6.35 -17.76 -27.55
C LYS A 10 7.70 -17.10 -27.33
N SER A 11 7.81 -15.79 -27.57
CA SER A 11 9.03 -15.05 -27.26
C SER A 11 9.26 -15.04 -25.76
N PRO A 12 10.47 -15.40 -25.26
CA PRO A 12 10.82 -15.29 -23.86
C PRO A 12 10.66 -13.86 -23.31
N LEU A 13 10.54 -12.86 -24.17
CA LEU A 13 10.32 -11.45 -23.81
C LEU A 13 8.85 -11.12 -23.49
N ALA A 14 7.87 -11.89 -23.94
CA ALA A 14 6.46 -11.50 -23.89
C ALA A 14 5.80 -11.59 -22.48
N ARG A 15 6.41 -12.26 -21.50
CA ARG A 15 5.83 -12.49 -20.17
C ARG A 15 6.86 -12.61 -19.05
N ILE A 16 7.95 -11.89 -19.11
CA ILE A 16 8.97 -11.97 -18.07
C ILE A 16 8.49 -11.17 -16.85
N THR A 17 7.90 -11.85 -15.88
CA THR A 17 7.64 -11.34 -14.54
C THR A 17 8.84 -11.53 -13.61
N ASP A 18 9.81 -12.34 -14.04
CA ASP A 18 11.04 -12.65 -13.32
C ASP A 18 12.22 -12.53 -14.32
N LEU A 19 13.02 -11.48 -14.12
CA LEU A 19 14.13 -11.15 -15.01
C LEU A 19 15.20 -12.27 -15.06
N ALA A 20 15.43 -12.93 -13.92
CA ALA A 20 16.41 -14.03 -13.84
C ALA A 20 15.95 -15.24 -14.68
N SER A 21 14.67 -15.60 -14.62
CA SER A 21 14.08 -16.68 -15.44
C SER A 21 14.14 -16.37 -16.92
N GLY A 22 13.90 -15.10 -17.29
CA GLY A 22 14.00 -14.64 -18.68
C GLY A 22 15.42 -14.75 -19.23
N LEU A 23 16.42 -14.34 -18.47
CA LEU A 23 17.82 -14.46 -18.83
C LEU A 23 18.27 -15.94 -18.93
N LEU A 24 17.80 -16.81 -18.01
CA LEU A 24 18.06 -18.24 -18.07
C LEU A 24 17.49 -18.92 -19.31
N SER A 25 16.34 -18.48 -19.80
CA SER A 25 15.75 -19.02 -21.04
C SER A 25 16.61 -18.71 -22.26
N THR A 26 17.24 -17.55 -22.30
CA THR A 26 18.19 -17.18 -23.36
C THR A 26 19.45 -18.08 -23.34
N VAL A 27 19.95 -18.41 -22.15
CA VAL A 27 21.10 -19.33 -21.98
C VAL A 27 20.76 -20.74 -22.51
N LYS A 28 19.55 -21.24 -22.21
CA LYS A 28 19.09 -22.56 -22.69
C LYS A 28 18.90 -22.61 -24.21
N ALA A 29 18.36 -21.54 -24.79
CA ALA A 29 18.22 -21.46 -26.24
C ALA A 29 19.59 -21.53 -26.97
N ASP A 30 20.63 -20.93 -26.38
CA ASP A 30 22.00 -21.00 -26.94
C ASP A 30 22.59 -22.42 -26.86
N GLU A 31 22.25 -23.22 -25.84
CA GLU A 31 22.69 -24.62 -25.70
C GLU A 31 22.00 -25.54 -26.72
N ASP A 32 20.71 -25.33 -27.02
CA ASP A 32 19.92 -26.14 -27.96
C ASP A 32 20.37 -25.91 -29.44
N GLU A 33 20.95 -24.73 -29.75
CA GLU A 33 21.42 -24.40 -31.10
C GLU A 33 22.83 -24.95 -31.40
N ASP A 34 23.68 -25.17 -30.40
CA ASP A 34 25.04 -25.74 -30.60
C ASP A 34 25.04 -27.21 -31.09
N GLU A 35 23.87 -27.91 -31.04
CA GLU A 35 23.73 -29.28 -31.53
C GLU A 35 23.48 -29.39 -33.06
N ASN A 36 23.29 -28.28 -33.76
CA ASN A 36 23.09 -28.28 -35.23
C ASN A 36 24.35 -27.91 -36.00
N GLU A 37 25.14 -28.88 -36.34
CA GLU A 37 26.49 -28.79 -36.95
C GLU A 37 26.61 -28.13 -38.33
N GLN A 38 25.66 -27.36 -38.88
CA GLN A 38 25.79 -26.80 -40.25
C GLN A 38 25.59 -25.30 -40.39
N GLY A 39 25.48 -24.53 -39.31
CA GLY A 39 25.41 -23.08 -39.35
C GLY A 39 26.54 -22.45 -38.57
N GLY A 40 27.18 -21.37 -39.08
CA GLY A 40 28.18 -20.63 -38.34
C GLY A 40 27.67 -20.27 -36.97
N LYS A 41 28.53 -20.32 -35.95
CA LYS A 41 28.22 -20.08 -34.53
C LYS A 41 27.39 -18.79 -34.37
N LEU A 42 26.11 -18.97 -34.17
CA LEU A 42 25.20 -17.85 -33.85
C LEU A 42 25.63 -17.25 -32.52
N ARG A 43 25.74 -15.94 -32.47
CA ARG A 43 26.07 -15.23 -31.22
C ARG A 43 24.77 -14.72 -30.63
N SER A 44 24.39 -15.25 -29.47
CA SER A 44 23.23 -14.79 -28.72
C SER A 44 23.55 -13.50 -27.97
N ALA A 45 22.54 -12.64 -27.82
CA ALA A 45 22.59 -11.46 -27.01
C ALA A 45 21.25 -11.26 -26.30
N ALA A 46 21.25 -10.75 -25.08
CA ALA A 46 20.06 -10.40 -24.36
C ALA A 46 19.85 -8.88 -24.38
N VAL A 47 18.63 -8.43 -24.69
CA VAL A 47 18.21 -7.03 -24.57
C VAL A 47 17.15 -6.95 -23.49
N ILE A 48 17.44 -6.20 -22.43
CA ILE A 48 16.52 -5.97 -21.30
C ILE A 48 15.89 -4.60 -21.46
N LEU A 49 14.56 -4.58 -21.49
CA LEU A 49 13.76 -3.37 -21.45
C LEU A 49 13.13 -3.30 -20.05
N SER A 50 13.54 -2.33 -19.22
CA SER A 50 13.12 -2.29 -17.81
C SER A 50 13.06 -0.87 -17.27
N ASP A 51 12.20 -0.65 -16.28
CA ASP A 51 12.17 0.57 -15.44
C ASP A 51 13.23 0.56 -14.32
N GLY A 52 14.05 -0.49 -14.25
CA GLY A 52 15.09 -0.66 -13.24
C GLY A 52 14.60 -1.26 -11.92
N LEU A 53 13.30 -1.54 -11.77
CA LEU A 53 12.73 -2.14 -10.57
C LEU A 53 12.76 -3.67 -10.65
N HIS A 54 13.26 -4.31 -9.58
CA HIS A 54 13.22 -5.76 -9.42
C HIS A 54 12.19 -6.12 -8.35
N ASN A 55 11.00 -6.56 -8.80
CA ASN A 55 9.84 -6.75 -7.92
C ASN A 55 9.58 -8.22 -7.56
N LYS A 56 10.16 -9.17 -8.30
CA LYS A 56 9.86 -10.59 -8.12
C LYS A 56 11.01 -11.47 -8.59
N GLY A 57 11.14 -12.62 -7.95
CA GLY A 57 12.14 -13.66 -8.30
C GLY A 57 13.49 -13.47 -7.59
N SER A 58 14.46 -14.28 -7.98
CA SER A 58 15.84 -14.21 -7.48
C SER A 58 16.59 -13.03 -8.12
N SER A 59 17.67 -12.58 -7.46
CA SER A 59 18.48 -11.49 -8.00
C SER A 59 19.00 -11.82 -9.41
N PRO A 60 18.79 -10.96 -10.40
CA PRO A 60 19.24 -11.18 -11.77
C PRO A 60 20.78 -11.15 -11.90
N PHE A 61 21.47 -10.71 -10.86
CA PHE A 61 22.93 -10.52 -10.88
C PHE A 61 23.71 -11.84 -11.06
N GLU A 62 23.27 -12.93 -10.42
CA GLU A 62 23.91 -14.24 -10.57
C GLU A 62 23.71 -14.82 -11.97
N THR A 63 22.52 -14.61 -12.55
CA THR A 63 22.25 -15.03 -13.93
C THR A 63 23.04 -14.19 -14.93
N ALA A 64 23.20 -12.89 -14.68
CA ALA A 64 24.06 -12.03 -15.50
C ALA A 64 25.52 -12.47 -15.48
N LYS A 65 26.05 -12.93 -14.34
CA LYS A 65 27.39 -13.52 -14.25
C LYS A 65 27.53 -14.80 -15.08
N LEU A 66 26.50 -15.66 -15.05
CA LEU A 66 26.47 -16.89 -15.85
C LEU A 66 26.52 -16.56 -17.35
N MET A 67 25.75 -15.57 -17.80
CA MET A 67 25.76 -15.12 -19.20
C MET A 67 27.10 -14.54 -19.62
N ALA A 68 27.73 -13.74 -18.73
CA ALA A 68 29.08 -13.22 -18.98
C ALA A 68 30.11 -14.33 -19.12
N GLY A 69 30.00 -15.43 -18.35
CA GLY A 69 30.87 -16.62 -18.48
C GLY A 69 30.72 -17.39 -19.81
N ARG A 70 29.64 -17.11 -20.56
CA ARG A 70 29.35 -17.71 -21.88
C ARG A 70 29.51 -16.71 -23.03
N ASP A 71 30.07 -15.55 -22.80
CA ASP A 71 30.19 -14.46 -23.78
C ASP A 71 28.85 -13.97 -24.37
N ILE A 72 27.75 -14.12 -23.63
CA ILE A 72 26.44 -13.60 -24.01
C ILE A 72 26.29 -12.16 -23.48
N PRO A 73 26.38 -11.13 -24.33
CA PRO A 73 26.25 -9.75 -23.88
C PRO A 73 24.82 -9.42 -23.48
N ILE A 74 24.68 -8.61 -22.41
CA ILE A 74 23.42 -8.06 -21.95
C ILE A 74 23.39 -6.56 -22.26
N HIS A 75 22.41 -6.12 -23.02
CA HIS A 75 22.13 -4.71 -23.28
C HIS A 75 20.90 -4.29 -22.49
N THR A 76 20.97 -3.16 -21.79
CA THR A 76 19.83 -2.64 -21.03
C THR A 76 19.34 -1.34 -21.61
N ILE A 77 18.04 -1.24 -21.82
CA ILE A 77 17.34 -0.01 -22.22
C ILE A 77 16.41 0.36 -21.07
N GLY A 78 16.73 1.44 -20.38
CA GLY A 78 15.91 1.96 -19.28
C GLY A 78 14.71 2.75 -19.82
N PHE A 79 13.54 2.46 -19.31
CA PHE A 79 12.32 3.22 -19.51
C PHE A 79 11.89 3.87 -18.21
N GLY A 80 11.24 5.01 -18.29
CA GLY A 80 10.67 5.70 -17.16
C GLY A 80 11.11 7.15 -17.04
N SER A 81 10.54 7.84 -16.08
CA SER A 81 10.90 9.21 -15.75
C SER A 81 12.04 9.22 -14.73
N LYS A 82 12.97 10.16 -14.88
CA LYS A 82 14.01 10.42 -13.85
C LYS A 82 13.41 10.92 -12.53
N LYS A 83 12.20 11.50 -12.60
CA LYS A 83 11.43 11.94 -11.45
C LYS A 83 10.20 11.04 -11.33
N ALA A 84 9.99 10.41 -10.18
CA ALA A 84 8.76 9.70 -9.92
C ALA A 84 7.57 10.65 -10.04
N PRO A 85 6.43 10.22 -10.62
CA PRO A 85 5.24 11.05 -10.63
C PRO A 85 4.81 11.38 -9.19
N PRO A 86 4.11 12.50 -8.99
CA PRO A 86 3.50 12.80 -7.72
C PRO A 86 2.62 11.65 -7.26
N ASP A 87 2.72 11.27 -5.99
CA ASP A 87 1.93 10.18 -5.42
C ASP A 87 1.82 10.37 -3.90
N VAL A 88 0.61 10.47 -3.42
CA VAL A 88 0.30 10.43 -2.00
C VAL A 88 -0.46 9.15 -1.69
N ALA A 89 -0.29 8.60 -0.51
CA ALA A 89 -0.97 7.36 -0.16
C ALA A 89 -1.22 7.27 1.34
N VAL A 90 -2.36 6.70 1.72
CA VAL A 90 -2.62 6.29 3.10
C VAL A 90 -2.05 4.90 3.30
N LEU A 91 -0.92 4.79 3.98
CA LEU A 91 -0.23 3.52 4.21
C LEU A 91 -0.88 2.72 5.35
N ASP A 92 -1.19 3.41 6.45
CA ASP A 92 -1.76 2.78 7.63
C ASP A 92 -2.54 3.76 8.50
N VAL A 93 -3.53 3.24 9.24
CA VAL A 93 -4.26 3.98 10.27
C VAL A 93 -4.24 3.15 11.54
N ALA A 94 -3.66 3.73 12.59
CA ALA A 94 -3.58 3.12 13.91
C ALA A 94 -4.49 3.86 14.89
N THR A 95 -5.41 3.13 15.54
CA THR A 95 -6.33 3.64 16.56
C THR A 95 -6.49 2.60 17.66
N PRO A 96 -6.83 2.96 18.90
CA PRO A 96 -7.22 1.99 19.91
C PRO A 96 -8.40 1.15 19.43
N PRO A 97 -8.41 -0.17 19.68
CA PRO A 97 -9.49 -1.04 19.23
C PRO A 97 -10.82 -0.78 19.96
N MET A 98 -10.76 -0.14 21.12
CA MET A 98 -11.92 0.22 21.95
C MET A 98 -11.77 1.63 22.49
N ILE A 99 -12.83 2.44 22.36
CA ILE A 99 -12.88 3.84 22.83
C ILE A 99 -14.18 4.04 23.60
N LEU A 100 -14.14 4.72 24.72
CA LEU A 100 -15.36 5.04 25.47
C LEU A 100 -16.21 6.02 24.65
N LYS A 101 -17.54 5.85 24.64
CA LYS A 101 -18.50 6.74 23.96
C LYS A 101 -18.26 8.22 24.31
N THR A 102 -17.94 8.50 25.56
CA THR A 102 -17.71 9.87 26.08
C THR A 102 -16.32 10.41 25.77
N ASP A 103 -15.42 9.59 25.22
CA ASP A 103 -14.08 10.00 24.87
C ASP A 103 -14.02 10.46 23.40
N ARG A 104 -12.87 10.95 23.00
CA ARG A 104 -12.60 11.31 21.59
C ARG A 104 -11.93 10.15 20.87
N ALA A 105 -12.34 9.88 19.65
CA ALA A 105 -11.57 8.99 18.78
C ALA A 105 -10.23 9.66 18.47
N HIS A 106 -9.15 8.93 18.70
CA HIS A 106 -7.81 9.41 18.45
C HIS A 106 -6.96 8.31 17.83
N GLY A 107 -5.94 8.72 17.12
CA GLY A 107 -5.06 7.78 16.45
C GLY A 107 -4.03 8.47 15.59
N SER A 108 -3.42 7.71 14.70
CA SER A 108 -2.46 8.25 13.76
C SER A 108 -2.62 7.64 12.38
N ILE A 109 -2.42 8.47 11.38
CA ILE A 109 -2.40 8.09 9.97
C ILE A 109 -0.96 8.14 9.49
N THR A 110 -0.49 7.05 8.91
CA THR A 110 0.82 6.98 8.27
C THR A 110 0.63 7.18 6.78
N LEU A 111 1.27 8.19 6.23
CA LEU A 111 1.20 8.60 4.83
C LEU A 111 2.51 8.34 4.11
N LYS A 112 2.43 8.10 2.81
CA LYS A 112 3.48 8.36 1.85
C LYS A 112 3.19 9.71 1.21
N ASP A 113 4.20 10.55 1.13
CA ASP A 113 4.13 11.89 0.58
C ASP A 113 5.29 12.05 -0.41
N ASN A 114 5.04 11.70 -1.67
CA ASN A 114 6.00 11.86 -2.76
C ASN A 114 5.59 13.05 -3.65
N LEU A 115 5.38 14.19 -3.00
CA LEU A 115 5.05 15.46 -3.66
C LEU A 115 6.27 16.36 -3.74
N ASP A 116 6.16 17.39 -4.57
CA ASP A 116 7.12 18.48 -4.56
C ASP A 116 7.03 19.23 -3.23
N LEU A 117 8.18 19.71 -2.75
CA LEU A 117 8.23 20.52 -1.53
C LEU A 117 7.32 21.74 -1.65
N GLY A 118 6.43 21.91 -0.70
CA GLY A 118 5.49 23.02 -0.67
C GLY A 118 4.19 22.80 -1.45
N ALA A 119 3.96 21.63 -2.04
CA ALA A 119 2.67 21.28 -2.62
C ALA A 119 1.65 20.97 -1.51
N ASP A 120 0.53 21.68 -1.52
CA ASP A 120 -0.51 21.49 -0.51
C ASP A 120 -1.44 20.34 -0.89
N PHE A 121 -1.89 19.59 0.11
CA PHE A 121 -2.90 18.55 -0.03
C PHE A 121 -3.73 18.41 1.24
N ARG A 122 -4.95 17.90 1.10
CA ARG A 122 -5.89 17.74 2.21
C ARG A 122 -6.13 16.27 2.50
N ILE A 123 -6.16 15.93 3.78
CA ILE A 123 -6.60 14.63 4.28
C ILE A 123 -7.85 14.80 5.10
N VAL A 124 -8.79 13.87 4.95
CA VAL A 124 -10.05 13.85 5.65
C VAL A 124 -10.29 12.48 6.27
N VAL A 125 -11.02 12.46 7.39
CA VAL A 125 -11.62 11.24 7.94
C VAL A 125 -13.14 11.36 7.77
N GLU A 126 -13.72 10.36 7.13
CA GLU A 126 -15.15 10.28 6.86
C GLU A 126 -15.78 9.12 7.64
N ASP A 127 -17.02 9.30 8.06
CA ASP A 127 -17.86 8.24 8.64
C ASP A 127 -18.42 7.29 7.56
N GLU A 128 -19.28 6.34 7.96
CA GLU A 128 -19.95 5.41 7.03
C GLU A 128 -20.92 6.12 6.06
N GLN A 129 -21.46 7.28 6.42
CA GLN A 129 -22.37 8.09 5.64
C GLN A 129 -21.64 9.02 4.67
N GLY A 130 -20.32 9.16 4.81
CA GLY A 130 -19.48 10.05 4.02
C GLY A 130 -19.40 11.48 4.58
N ASN A 131 -19.82 11.69 5.84
CA ASN A 131 -19.63 12.98 6.50
C ASN A 131 -18.18 13.11 6.97
N GLU A 132 -17.58 14.27 6.75
CA GLU A 132 -16.24 14.59 7.25
C GLU A 132 -16.32 14.84 8.75
N VAL A 133 -15.58 14.06 9.53
CA VAL A 133 -15.52 14.14 10.99
C VAL A 133 -14.21 14.74 11.48
N TRP A 134 -13.19 14.76 10.64
CA TRP A 134 -11.89 15.38 10.88
C TRP A 134 -11.19 15.66 9.56
N ASP A 135 -10.41 16.74 9.50
CA ASP A 135 -9.55 17.07 8.35
C ASP A 135 -8.27 17.79 8.78
N ASP A 136 -7.28 17.75 7.90
CA ASP A 136 -6.04 18.52 8.04
C ASP A 136 -5.51 18.91 6.65
N ASN A 137 -4.92 20.11 6.58
CA ASN A 137 -4.25 20.62 5.40
C ASN A 137 -2.75 20.49 5.58
N LEU A 138 -2.14 19.71 4.69
CA LEU A 138 -0.75 19.32 4.79
C LEU A 138 0.05 19.89 3.61
N THR A 139 1.32 20.16 3.87
CA THR A 139 2.26 20.57 2.83
C THR A 139 3.23 19.44 2.54
N GLY A 140 3.48 19.17 1.28
CA GLY A 140 4.40 18.13 0.78
C GLY A 140 5.82 18.36 1.28
N ILE A 141 6.41 17.32 1.85
CA ILE A 141 7.78 17.29 2.36
C ILE A 141 8.63 16.19 1.70
N ASN A 142 8.08 15.52 0.70
CA ASN A 142 8.70 14.41 -0.01
C ASN A 142 9.19 13.29 0.93
N ALA A 143 8.32 12.82 1.80
CA ALA A 143 8.62 11.78 2.78
C ALA A 143 8.01 10.43 2.40
N ASN A 144 8.80 9.39 2.37
CA ASN A 144 8.31 8.02 2.15
C ASN A 144 7.38 7.54 3.27
N ARG A 145 7.53 8.10 4.47
CA ARG A 145 6.67 7.86 5.63
C ARG A 145 6.57 9.11 6.46
N ARG A 146 5.34 9.58 6.63
CA ARG A 146 4.97 10.70 7.49
C ARG A 146 3.83 10.26 8.37
N ARG A 147 3.89 10.55 9.66
CA ARG A 147 2.83 10.29 10.61
C ARG A 147 2.16 11.59 10.96
N ILE A 148 0.83 11.57 10.96
CA ILE A 148 -0.04 12.65 11.47
C ILE A 148 -0.99 12.04 12.48
N ASP A 149 -1.35 12.80 13.51
CA ASP A 149 -2.28 12.37 14.53
C ASP A 149 -3.65 12.99 14.26
N PHE A 150 -4.73 12.27 14.55
CA PHE A 150 -6.10 12.75 14.45
C PHE A 150 -6.82 12.61 15.79
N ASP A 151 -7.81 13.47 16.00
CA ASP A 151 -8.65 13.48 17.21
C ASP A 151 -10.00 14.13 16.90
N PHE A 152 -11.13 13.41 17.15
CA PHE A 152 -12.47 13.94 16.92
C PHE A 152 -13.49 13.36 17.91
N PRO A 153 -14.58 14.09 18.24
CA PRO A 153 -15.62 13.61 19.15
C PRO A 153 -16.45 12.51 18.48
N ILE A 154 -16.90 11.53 19.27
CA ILE A 154 -17.70 10.40 18.75
C ILE A 154 -19.05 10.24 19.42
N GLU A 155 -19.38 11.00 20.47
CA GLU A 155 -20.57 10.77 21.31
C GLU A 155 -21.87 10.81 20.49
N GLU A 156 -22.06 11.87 19.70
CA GLU A 156 -23.25 12.03 18.85
C GLU A 156 -23.37 10.95 17.78
N MET A 157 -22.23 10.62 17.12
CA MET A 157 -22.20 9.57 16.10
C MET A 157 -22.54 8.19 16.66
N VAL A 158 -22.11 7.89 17.90
CA VAL A 158 -22.47 6.64 18.58
C VAL A 158 -23.95 6.60 18.89
N GLU A 159 -24.56 7.71 19.32
CA GLU A 159 -26.00 7.80 19.56
C GLU A 159 -26.81 7.60 18.29
N GLU A 160 -26.44 8.27 17.22
CA GLU A 160 -27.07 8.09 15.91
C GLU A 160 -26.95 6.65 15.41
N ARG A 161 -25.79 6.02 15.62
CA ARG A 161 -25.56 4.63 15.23
C ARG A 161 -26.44 3.66 16.04
N ILE A 162 -26.60 3.88 17.34
CA ILE A 162 -27.48 3.08 18.20
C ILE A 162 -28.94 3.19 17.68
N LEU A 163 -29.40 4.39 17.39
CA LEU A 163 -30.73 4.62 16.84
C LEU A 163 -30.92 3.95 15.48
N ALA A 164 -29.94 4.07 14.59
CA ALA A 164 -29.97 3.46 13.26
C ALA A 164 -30.01 1.92 13.30
N LEU A 165 -29.42 1.30 14.34
CA LEU A 165 -29.48 -0.14 14.57
C LEU A 165 -30.81 -0.60 15.20
N GLY A 166 -31.74 0.31 15.50
CA GLY A 166 -33.00 0.01 16.17
C GLY A 166 -32.83 -0.46 17.63
N LEU A 167 -31.67 -0.17 18.22
CA LEU A 167 -31.33 -0.49 19.60
C LEU A 167 -31.78 0.69 20.46
N ASP A 168 -33.05 0.68 20.86
CA ASP A 168 -33.59 1.69 21.77
C ASP A 168 -33.08 1.47 23.20
N ASN A 169 -33.41 2.39 24.11
CA ASN A 169 -32.99 2.37 25.52
C ASN A 169 -33.42 1.10 26.30
N SER A 170 -34.16 0.18 25.69
CA SER A 170 -34.61 -1.09 26.30
C SER A 170 -33.57 -2.21 26.16
N VAL A 171 -32.59 -2.06 25.25
CA VAL A 171 -31.51 -3.04 25.04
C VAL A 171 -30.18 -2.45 25.56
N GLU A 172 -29.61 -3.10 26.57
CA GLU A 172 -28.27 -2.75 27.04
C GLU A 172 -27.22 -3.08 25.95
N VAL A 173 -26.78 -2.06 25.22
CA VAL A 173 -25.69 -2.17 24.25
C VAL A 173 -24.38 -1.90 24.96
N ASN A 174 -23.47 -2.87 25.00
CA ASN A 174 -22.18 -2.69 25.65
C ASN A 174 -21.14 -2.02 24.75
N SER A 175 -21.23 -2.27 23.45
CA SER A 175 -20.34 -1.68 22.44
C SER A 175 -21.04 -1.55 21.10
N VAL A 176 -20.58 -0.57 20.30
CA VAL A 176 -21.08 -0.31 18.94
C VAL A 176 -19.90 -0.22 17.99
N PRO A 177 -19.86 -1.02 16.92
CA PRO A 177 -18.79 -0.93 15.94
C PRO A 177 -18.93 0.35 15.11
N MET A 178 -17.87 1.16 15.13
CA MET A 178 -17.75 2.40 14.38
C MET A 178 -16.74 2.21 13.24
N ARG A 179 -17.09 2.60 12.03
CA ARG A 179 -16.24 2.47 10.84
C ARG A 179 -16.00 3.82 10.21
N PHE A 180 -14.78 4.01 9.75
CA PHE A 180 -14.33 5.27 9.17
C PHE A 180 -13.43 5.01 7.98
N LYS A 181 -13.20 6.05 7.19
CA LYS A 181 -12.27 6.06 6.07
C LYS A 181 -11.36 7.27 6.18
N ALA A 182 -10.05 7.02 6.18
CA ALA A 182 -9.08 8.09 5.97
C ALA A 182 -8.86 8.23 4.47
N ARG A 183 -9.06 9.42 3.91
CA ARG A 183 -8.96 9.71 2.48
C ARG A 183 -8.11 10.96 2.25
N ILE A 184 -7.20 10.88 1.31
CA ILE A 184 -6.49 12.05 0.78
C ILE A 184 -7.23 12.51 -0.48
N GLU A 185 -7.47 13.81 -0.60
CA GLU A 185 -8.03 14.38 -1.82
C GLU A 185 -7.03 14.24 -2.98
N PRO A 186 -7.50 13.94 -4.21
CA PRO A 186 -6.63 13.76 -5.35
C PRO A 186 -5.74 15.00 -5.59
N VAL A 187 -4.45 14.78 -5.81
CA VAL A 187 -3.48 15.84 -6.07
C VAL A 187 -3.25 15.95 -7.58
N GLU A 188 -3.07 17.18 -8.08
CA GLU A 188 -2.82 17.41 -9.50
C GLU A 188 -1.57 16.66 -9.99
N GLY A 189 -1.71 15.94 -11.11
CA GLY A 189 -0.64 15.14 -11.70
C GLY A 189 -0.40 13.78 -11.06
N GLU A 190 -1.19 13.40 -10.06
CA GLU A 190 -1.16 12.08 -9.46
C GLU A 190 -1.63 11.02 -10.47
N THR A 191 -0.87 9.93 -10.58
CA THR A 191 -1.20 8.84 -11.52
C THR A 191 -1.99 7.72 -10.87
N ARG A 192 -2.03 7.68 -9.53
CA ARG A 192 -2.72 6.65 -8.75
C ARG A 192 -3.48 7.29 -7.60
N SER A 193 -4.79 7.14 -7.60
CA SER A 193 -5.68 7.58 -6.51
C SER A 193 -6.32 6.41 -5.74
N ASP A 194 -6.06 5.17 -6.18
CA ASP A 194 -6.57 3.96 -5.53
C ASP A 194 -5.92 3.67 -4.16
N ASN A 195 -4.75 4.26 -3.88
CA ASN A 195 -4.01 4.17 -2.63
C ASN A 195 -4.26 5.34 -1.66
N ASN A 196 -5.11 6.30 -2.04
CA ASN A 196 -5.43 7.49 -1.24
C ASN A 196 -6.46 7.25 -0.15
N LEU A 197 -6.98 6.03 -0.02
CA LEU A 197 -8.04 5.69 0.90
C LEU A 197 -7.69 4.45 1.72
N LYS A 198 -7.95 4.52 3.03
CA LYS A 198 -7.87 3.36 3.92
C LYS A 198 -8.99 3.38 4.95
N SER A 199 -9.70 2.25 5.07
CA SER A 199 -10.72 2.07 6.09
C SER A 199 -10.11 1.61 7.40
N PHE A 200 -10.69 2.07 8.51
CA PHE A 200 -10.37 1.62 9.86
C PHE A 200 -11.64 1.54 10.72
N TYR A 201 -11.55 0.91 11.86
CA TYR A 201 -12.67 0.72 12.76
C TYR A 201 -12.20 0.58 14.20
N PHE A 202 -13.11 0.85 15.12
CA PHE A 202 -12.99 0.58 16.54
C PHE A 202 -14.37 0.31 17.14
N ASP A 203 -14.41 -0.27 18.33
CA ASP A 203 -15.64 -0.46 19.08
C ASP A 203 -15.84 0.69 20.08
N ALA A 204 -16.92 1.42 19.94
CA ALA A 204 -17.32 2.44 20.91
C ALA A 204 -18.00 1.78 22.12
N ILE A 205 -17.38 1.87 23.29
CA ILE A 205 -17.89 1.30 24.54
C ILE A 205 -18.91 2.26 25.16
N THR A 206 -20.13 1.78 25.27
CA THR A 206 -21.26 2.60 25.79
C THR A 206 -21.43 2.47 27.28
N LYS A 207 -20.99 1.35 27.87
CA LYS A 207 -21.10 1.07 29.31
C LYS A 207 -19.75 1.07 29.98
N LYS A 208 -19.60 1.85 31.03
CA LYS A 208 -18.38 1.82 31.87
C LYS A 208 -18.37 0.51 32.68
N ASN A 209 -17.27 -0.21 32.60
CA ASN A 209 -17.02 -1.33 33.48
C ASN A 209 -16.75 -0.83 34.91
N SER A 210 -17.45 -1.38 35.90
CA SER A 210 -17.18 -1.12 37.29
C SER A 210 -16.25 -2.19 37.85
N VAL A 211 -15.16 -1.79 38.46
CA VAL A 211 -14.23 -2.70 39.14
C VAL A 211 -14.49 -2.59 40.64
N LEU A 212 -14.89 -3.70 41.26
CA LEU A 212 -14.99 -3.79 42.71
C LEU A 212 -13.67 -4.34 43.26
N ILE A 213 -12.97 -3.52 44.02
CA ILE A 213 -11.76 -3.93 44.75
C ILE A 213 -12.17 -4.26 46.19
N ILE A 214 -12.04 -5.53 46.55
CA ILE A 214 -12.26 -5.98 47.94
C ILE A 214 -10.90 -6.18 48.60
N ASP A 215 -10.51 -5.32 49.51
CA ASP A 215 -9.32 -5.51 50.35
C ASP A 215 -9.76 -6.02 51.70
N GLY A 216 -9.32 -7.22 52.06
CA GLY A 216 -9.67 -7.88 53.36
C GLY A 216 -8.90 -7.37 54.60
N ARG A 217 -7.97 -6.39 54.41
CA ARG A 217 -7.24 -5.79 55.52
C ARG A 217 -7.12 -4.27 55.29
N PRO A 218 -7.77 -3.47 56.13
CA PRO A 218 -7.55 -2.01 56.06
C PRO A 218 -6.09 -1.70 56.42
N ARG A 219 -5.33 -1.25 55.40
CA ARG A 219 -3.98 -0.70 55.62
C ARG A 219 -4.10 0.79 55.76
N TRP A 220 -3.79 1.28 56.96
CA TRP A 220 -3.60 2.69 57.19
C TRP A 220 -2.18 3.03 56.70
N GLU A 221 -2.06 3.41 55.46
CA GLU A 221 -0.85 4.08 55.00
C GLU A 221 -1.10 5.58 55.12
N THR A 222 -0.42 6.15 56.15
CA THR A 222 -0.31 7.58 56.39
C THR A 222 0.56 8.25 55.33
#